data_316caee660dafce5f9dceda9e80168d4
#
_entry.id   316caee660dafce5f9dceda9e80168d4
#
_cell.length_a   1.000
_cell.length_b   1.000
_cell.length_c   1.000
_cell.angle_alpha   90.00
_cell.angle_beta   90.00
_cell.angle_gamma   90.00
#
_symmetry.space_group_name_H-M   'P 1'
#
loop_
_entity.id
_entity.type
_entity.pdbx_description
1 polymer ?
#
loop_
_entity_poly.entity_id
_entity_poly.type
_entity_poly.pdbx_seq_one_letter_code
_entity_poly.pdbx_strand_id
1 'polypeptide(L)'
;TEDFEGYRQMLLQLVTEHGIPLAIYSDRHTLFRSPKESGTSLEHQLLGQPRPLTQIGRILCELGIERIYAQSPQAKGRIERAFQTLQERLLVKLRLAGATNVDEANAVLKQFIPRYNERFAVPPAEAVPAFRPIPPHMRLEHVFCRKEHRKLNPGYTIHYDGQNYR
;
A
#
# COMPACT_ATOMS: atom_id res chain seq x y z
N THR A 1 9.64 -4.38 10.51
CA THR A 1 8.28 -3.99 10.94
C THR A 1 7.51 -3.48 9.74
N GLU A 2 6.32 -4.03 9.52
CA GLU A 2 5.39 -3.53 8.51
C GLU A 2 4.90 -2.16 8.97
N ASP A 3 5.28 -1.12 8.25
CA ASP A 3 4.92 0.25 8.58
C ASP A 3 4.32 1.00 7.38
N PHE A 4 3.73 2.14 7.67
CA PHE A 4 3.13 3.00 6.65
C PHE A 4 4.14 3.39 5.57
N GLU A 5 5.38 3.70 5.94
CA GLU A 5 6.38 4.21 5.00
C GLU A 5 6.79 3.16 3.96
N GLY A 6 7.01 1.92 4.38
CA GLY A 6 7.32 0.82 3.46
C GLY A 6 6.20 0.56 2.46
N TYR A 7 4.94 0.51 2.92
CA TYR A 7 3.79 0.35 2.02
C TYR A 7 3.58 1.56 1.11
N ARG A 8 3.79 2.78 1.61
CA ARG A 8 3.70 4.01 0.83
C ARG A 8 4.71 4.00 -0.33
N GLN A 9 5.97 3.66 -0.05
CA GLN A 9 7.03 3.60 -1.06
C GLN A 9 6.75 2.51 -2.09
N MET A 10 6.35 1.31 -1.66
CA MET A 10 5.98 0.22 -2.56
C MET A 10 4.83 0.61 -3.49
N LEU A 11 3.76 1.20 -2.95
CA LEU A 11 2.62 1.64 -3.77
C LEU A 11 3.00 2.77 -4.72
N LEU A 12 3.82 3.73 -4.27
CA LEU A 12 4.29 4.81 -5.13
C LEU A 12 5.11 4.27 -6.30
N GLN A 13 6.03 3.34 -6.03
CA GLN A 13 6.81 2.69 -7.08
C GLN A 13 5.90 1.93 -8.05
N LEU A 14 4.96 1.12 -7.56
CA LEU A 14 4.02 0.38 -8.39
C LEU A 14 3.22 1.31 -9.31
N VAL A 15 2.68 2.39 -8.77
CA VAL A 15 1.88 3.36 -9.54
C VAL A 15 2.74 4.10 -10.57
N THR A 16 3.98 4.44 -10.22
CA THR A 16 4.89 5.15 -11.12
C THR A 16 5.34 4.26 -12.28
N GLU A 17 5.62 2.98 -12.03
CA GLU A 17 6.14 2.05 -13.05
C GLU A 17 5.04 1.44 -13.94
N HIS A 18 3.86 1.18 -13.36
CA HIS A 18 2.81 0.41 -14.04
C HIS A 18 1.48 1.16 -14.20
N GLY A 19 1.32 2.31 -13.56
CA GLY A 19 0.04 3.02 -13.47
C GLY A 19 -0.79 2.60 -12.25
N ILE A 20 -2.00 3.10 -12.16
CA ILE A 20 -2.90 2.90 -11.03
C ILE A 20 -3.60 1.54 -11.18
N PRO A 21 -3.42 0.57 -10.27
CA PRO A 21 -4.14 -0.70 -10.33
C PRO A 21 -5.65 -0.48 -10.13
N LEU A 22 -6.47 -1.29 -10.76
CA LEU A 22 -7.94 -1.24 -10.62
C LEU A 22 -8.36 -1.71 -9.23
N ALA A 23 -7.70 -2.74 -8.70
CA ALA A 23 -7.99 -3.29 -7.38
C ALA A 23 -6.71 -3.80 -6.70
N ILE A 24 -6.73 -3.81 -5.36
CA ILE A 24 -5.73 -4.46 -4.53
C ILE A 24 -6.42 -5.51 -3.66
N TYR A 25 -5.88 -6.72 -3.69
CA TYR A 25 -6.32 -7.83 -2.85
C TYR A 25 -5.40 -7.93 -1.62
N SER A 26 -5.96 -7.77 -0.44
CA SER A 26 -5.20 -7.80 0.81
C SER A 26 -5.94 -8.58 1.91
N ASP A 27 -5.26 -8.78 3.03
CA ASP A 27 -5.91 -9.16 4.26
C ASP A 27 -6.58 -7.96 4.95
N ARG A 28 -7.18 -8.25 6.11
CA ARG A 28 -7.78 -7.21 6.95
C ARG A 28 -6.78 -6.59 7.92
N HIS A 29 -5.51 -6.50 7.52
CA HIS A 29 -4.48 -5.90 8.35
C HIS A 29 -4.81 -4.44 8.68
N THR A 30 -4.42 -3.98 9.87
CA THR A 30 -4.74 -2.64 10.39
C THR A 30 -4.20 -1.48 9.55
N LEU A 31 -3.17 -1.73 8.72
CA LEU A 31 -2.67 -0.75 7.75
C LEU A 31 -3.68 -0.44 6.64
N PHE A 32 -4.47 -1.42 6.22
CA PHE A 32 -5.46 -1.26 5.15
C PHE A 32 -6.84 -0.93 5.68
N ARG A 33 -7.15 -1.35 6.90
CA ARG A 33 -8.46 -1.19 7.51
C ARG A 33 -8.35 -0.66 8.92
N SER A 34 -8.97 0.48 9.20
CA SER A 34 -9.08 0.98 10.57
C SER A 34 -10.00 0.04 11.39
N PRO A 35 -9.63 -0.33 12.63
CA PRO A 35 -10.53 -1.03 13.55
C PRO A 35 -11.86 -0.29 13.73
N LYS A 36 -11.85 1.05 13.62
CA LYS A 36 -13.04 1.91 13.67
C LYS A 36 -13.92 1.83 12.42
N GLU A 37 -13.43 1.28 11.30
CA GLU A 37 -14.25 1.04 10.11
C GLU A 37 -15.33 -0.04 10.33
N SER A 38 -15.11 -0.97 11.27
CA SER A 38 -16.05 -2.07 11.57
C SER A 38 -17.03 -1.74 12.70
N GLY A 39 -16.76 -0.72 13.51
CA GLY A 39 -17.56 -0.33 14.67
C GLY A 39 -18.15 1.08 14.52
N THR A 40 -18.92 1.31 13.46
CA THR A 40 -19.66 2.59 13.35
C THR A 40 -20.74 2.60 14.40
N SER A 41 -20.64 3.48 15.43
CA SER A 41 -21.78 3.78 16.25
C SER A 41 -22.89 4.32 15.35
N LEU A 42 -24.13 3.98 15.63
CA LEU A 42 -25.31 4.48 14.92
C LEU A 42 -25.28 6.02 14.78
N GLU A 43 -24.68 6.73 15.75
CA GLU A 43 -24.50 8.19 15.73
C GLU A 43 -23.63 8.69 14.56
N HIS A 44 -22.51 8.03 14.25
CA HIS A 44 -21.66 8.41 13.11
C HIS A 44 -22.31 8.14 11.75
N GLN A 45 -23.15 7.11 11.68
CA GLN A 45 -23.94 6.81 10.47
C GLN A 45 -25.04 7.85 10.27
N LEU A 46 -25.70 8.27 11.34
CA LEU A 46 -26.76 9.28 11.28
C LEU A 46 -26.22 10.69 10.96
N LEU A 47 -24.99 11.00 11.37
CA LEU A 47 -24.36 12.29 11.14
C LEU A 47 -23.68 12.41 9.77
N GLY A 48 -23.72 11.36 8.93
CA GLY A 48 -23.10 11.35 7.60
C GLY A 48 -21.58 11.57 7.61
N GLN A 49 -20.92 11.37 8.76
CA GLN A 49 -19.49 11.61 8.89
C GLN A 49 -18.71 10.51 8.14
N PRO A 50 -17.72 10.89 7.30
CA PRO A 50 -16.90 9.91 6.59
C PRO A 50 -16.14 9.04 7.59
N ARG A 51 -16.12 7.74 7.33
CA ARG A 51 -15.38 6.76 8.15
C ARG A 51 -13.90 7.11 8.18
N PRO A 52 -13.25 7.10 9.35
CA PRO A 52 -11.82 7.38 9.44
C PRO A 52 -11.01 6.29 8.72
N LEU A 53 -10.44 6.64 7.59
CA LEU A 53 -9.55 5.76 6.83
C LEU A 53 -8.15 5.73 7.47
N THR A 54 -7.45 4.61 7.31
CA THR A 54 -6.00 4.59 7.53
C THR A 54 -5.30 5.45 6.46
N GLN A 55 -4.04 5.82 6.65
CA GLN A 55 -3.29 6.60 5.65
C GLN A 55 -3.18 5.83 4.32
N ILE A 56 -2.95 4.51 4.36
CA ILE A 56 -2.95 3.67 3.16
C ILE A 56 -4.36 3.58 2.58
N GLY A 57 -5.39 3.36 3.40
CA GLY A 57 -6.79 3.34 2.96
C GLY A 57 -7.21 4.64 2.26
N ARG A 58 -6.73 5.79 2.74
CA ARG A 58 -6.93 7.10 2.10
C ARG A 58 -6.24 7.19 0.73
N ILE A 59 -4.96 6.78 0.64
CA ILE A 59 -4.22 6.75 -0.62
C ILE A 59 -4.97 5.90 -1.66
N LEU A 60 -5.40 4.70 -1.28
CA LEU A 60 -6.16 3.82 -2.17
C LEU A 60 -7.48 4.46 -2.62
N CYS A 61 -8.18 5.13 -1.70
CA CYS A 61 -9.42 5.84 -2.00
C CYS A 61 -9.19 7.02 -2.97
N GLU A 62 -8.18 7.86 -2.71
CA GLU A 62 -7.83 9.00 -3.58
C GLU A 62 -7.37 8.55 -4.98
N LEU A 63 -6.71 7.41 -5.07
CA LEU A 63 -6.36 6.79 -6.35
C LEU A 63 -7.54 6.05 -6.99
N GLY A 64 -8.69 5.91 -6.32
CA GLY A 64 -9.83 5.15 -6.81
C GLY A 64 -9.53 3.66 -7.02
N ILE A 65 -8.68 3.09 -6.16
CA ILE A 65 -8.32 1.68 -6.16
C ILE A 65 -9.33 0.91 -5.32
N GLU A 66 -9.94 -0.12 -5.90
CA GLU A 66 -10.85 -1.00 -5.17
C GLU A 66 -10.07 -1.84 -4.14
N ARG A 67 -10.63 -1.97 -2.95
CA ARG A 67 -10.05 -2.80 -1.88
C ARG A 67 -10.83 -4.10 -1.75
N ILE A 68 -10.21 -5.20 -2.12
CA ILE A 68 -10.78 -6.53 -1.99
C ILE A 68 -10.13 -7.23 -0.81
N TYR A 69 -10.92 -7.58 0.19
CA TYR A 69 -10.40 -8.25 1.39
C TYR A 69 -10.58 -9.76 1.31
N ALA A 70 -9.50 -10.50 1.58
CA ALA A 70 -9.55 -11.94 1.73
C ALA A 70 -10.55 -12.31 2.84
N GLN A 71 -11.52 -13.16 2.49
CA GLN A 71 -12.54 -13.61 3.44
C GLN A 71 -12.17 -14.92 4.14
N SER A 72 -11.16 -15.64 3.62
CA SER A 72 -10.69 -16.90 4.18
C SER A 72 -9.18 -17.06 4.02
N PRO A 73 -8.52 -17.87 4.86
CA PRO A 73 -7.09 -18.20 4.69
C PRO A 73 -6.81 -18.83 3.32
N GLN A 74 -7.69 -19.67 2.80
CA GLN A 74 -7.54 -20.34 1.51
C GLN A 74 -7.47 -19.35 0.34
N ALA A 75 -8.13 -18.21 0.46
CA ALA A 75 -8.09 -17.14 -0.54
C ALA A 75 -6.70 -16.54 -0.73
N LYS A 76 -5.78 -16.72 0.24
CA LYS A 76 -4.40 -16.25 0.20
C LYS A 76 -3.38 -17.30 -0.29
N GLY A 77 -3.80 -18.54 -0.52
CA GLY A 77 -2.89 -19.66 -0.80
C GLY A 77 -1.94 -19.45 -1.98
N ARG A 78 -2.27 -18.58 -2.94
CA ARG A 78 -1.37 -18.24 -4.07
C ARG A 78 -0.24 -17.32 -3.62
N ILE A 79 -0.56 -16.28 -2.84
CA ILE A 79 0.44 -15.32 -2.38
C ILE A 79 1.34 -15.95 -1.30
N GLU A 80 0.78 -16.78 -0.43
CA GLU A 80 1.55 -17.51 0.59
C GLU A 80 2.59 -18.43 -0.05
N ARG A 81 2.22 -19.18 -1.10
CA ARG A 81 3.16 -20.00 -1.87
C ARG A 81 4.23 -19.16 -2.59
N ALA A 82 3.86 -18.01 -3.13
CA ALA A 82 4.81 -17.10 -3.74
C ALA A 82 5.81 -16.57 -2.71
N PHE A 83 5.34 -16.15 -1.53
CA PHE A 83 6.21 -15.71 -0.44
C PHE A 83 7.10 -16.83 0.09
N GLN A 84 6.60 -18.03 0.26
CA GLN A 84 7.43 -19.18 0.64
C GLN A 84 8.56 -19.40 -0.36
N THR A 85 8.25 -19.45 -1.65
CA THR A 85 9.25 -19.61 -2.71
C THR A 85 10.25 -18.46 -2.73
N LEU A 86 9.81 -17.23 -2.51
CA LEU A 86 10.68 -16.06 -2.41
C LEU A 86 11.61 -16.17 -1.21
N GLN A 87 11.09 -16.48 -0.02
CA GLN A 87 11.88 -16.64 1.19
C GLN A 87 12.96 -17.72 1.04
N GLU A 88 12.61 -18.88 0.52
CA GLU A 88 13.56 -19.98 0.31
C GLU A 88 14.69 -19.58 -0.64
N ARG A 89 14.41 -18.87 -1.71
CA ARG A 89 15.39 -18.55 -2.77
C ARG A 89 16.12 -17.24 -2.54
N LEU A 90 15.42 -16.21 -2.11
CA LEU A 90 15.99 -14.87 -1.91
C LEU A 90 16.97 -14.86 -0.74
N LEU A 91 16.64 -15.54 0.39
CA LEU A 91 17.54 -15.61 1.54
C LEU A 91 18.90 -16.23 1.17
N VAL A 92 18.89 -17.26 0.35
CA VAL A 92 20.14 -17.87 -0.15
C VAL A 92 20.93 -16.87 -0.99
N LYS A 93 20.25 -16.11 -1.87
CA LYS A 93 20.92 -15.12 -2.72
C LYS A 93 21.49 -13.95 -1.91
N LEU A 94 20.76 -13.47 -0.90
CA LEU A 94 21.22 -12.42 0.01
C LEU A 94 22.47 -12.87 0.78
N ARG A 95 22.47 -14.10 1.29
CA ARG A 95 23.64 -14.66 1.99
C ARG A 95 24.84 -14.79 1.08
N LEU A 96 24.66 -15.31 -0.13
CA LEU A 96 25.73 -15.47 -1.11
C LEU A 96 26.32 -14.12 -1.57
N ALA A 97 25.48 -13.08 -1.62
CA ALA A 97 25.90 -11.72 -1.93
C ALA A 97 26.53 -10.98 -0.75
N GLY A 98 26.48 -11.55 0.47
CA GLY A 98 26.97 -10.91 1.68
C GLY A 98 26.20 -9.64 2.06
N ALA A 99 24.92 -9.53 1.65
CA ALA A 99 24.10 -8.34 1.94
C ALA A 99 23.88 -8.19 3.45
N THR A 100 24.29 -7.06 4.01
CA THR A 100 24.24 -6.75 5.45
C THR A 100 23.27 -5.62 5.81
N ASN A 101 22.83 -4.86 4.80
CA ASN A 101 21.90 -3.74 4.96
C ASN A 101 20.81 -3.76 3.88
N VAL A 102 19.83 -2.87 4.05
CA VAL A 102 18.64 -2.79 3.16
C VAL A 102 19.02 -2.39 1.73
N ASP A 103 19.99 -1.50 1.55
CA ASP A 103 20.39 -1.02 0.22
C ASP A 103 21.07 -2.14 -0.58
N GLU A 104 21.95 -2.89 0.05
CA GLU A 104 22.55 -4.08 -0.54
C GLU A 104 21.52 -5.16 -0.87
N ALA A 105 20.56 -5.38 0.04
CA ALA A 105 19.46 -6.30 -0.19
C ALA A 105 18.60 -5.87 -1.39
N ASN A 106 18.31 -4.58 -1.52
CA ASN A 106 17.56 -4.03 -2.65
C ASN A 106 18.34 -4.16 -3.98
N ALA A 107 19.65 -4.01 -3.96
CA ALA A 107 20.50 -4.26 -5.14
C ALA A 107 20.41 -5.71 -5.61
N VAL A 108 20.42 -6.67 -4.67
CA VAL A 108 20.23 -8.10 -4.97
C VAL A 108 18.81 -8.35 -5.51
N LEU A 109 17.79 -7.74 -4.91
CA LEU A 109 16.40 -7.86 -5.34
C LEU A 109 16.20 -7.39 -6.77
N LYS A 110 16.77 -6.26 -7.17
CA LYS A 110 16.68 -5.75 -8.56
C LYS A 110 17.18 -6.76 -9.61
N GLN A 111 18.17 -7.57 -9.26
CA GLN A 111 18.69 -8.61 -10.15
C GLN A 111 17.90 -9.93 -10.05
N PHE A 112 17.35 -10.20 -8.87
CA PHE A 112 16.64 -11.44 -8.57
C PHE A 112 15.23 -11.45 -9.19
N ILE A 113 14.47 -10.37 -9.06
CA ILE A 113 13.06 -10.30 -9.48
C ILE A 113 12.85 -10.61 -10.97
N PRO A 114 13.61 -10.05 -11.92
CA PRO A 114 13.47 -10.40 -13.35
C PRO A 114 13.62 -11.90 -13.61
N ARG A 115 14.66 -12.53 -13.04
CA ARG A 115 14.92 -13.97 -13.18
C ARG A 115 13.86 -14.83 -12.49
N TYR A 116 13.33 -14.36 -11.38
CA TYR A 116 12.23 -15.02 -10.69
C TYR A 116 10.96 -14.98 -11.55
N ASN A 117 10.62 -13.83 -12.13
CA ASN A 117 9.47 -13.68 -12.99
C ASN A 117 9.58 -14.50 -14.27
N GLU A 118 10.74 -14.50 -14.93
CA GLU A 118 11.00 -15.33 -16.11
C GLU A 118 10.69 -16.83 -15.85
N ARG A 119 10.98 -17.29 -14.64
CA ARG A 119 10.81 -18.71 -14.28
C ARG A 119 9.42 -19.06 -13.76
N PHE A 120 8.79 -18.15 -13.05
CA PHE A 120 7.57 -18.43 -12.25
C PHE A 120 6.35 -17.60 -12.65
N ALA A 121 6.50 -16.57 -13.49
CA ALA A 121 5.35 -15.83 -13.97
C ALA A 121 4.47 -16.72 -14.85
N VAL A 122 3.18 -16.67 -14.59
CA VAL A 122 2.17 -17.32 -15.42
C VAL A 122 1.50 -16.24 -16.25
N PRO A 123 1.38 -16.42 -17.58
CA PRO A 123 0.66 -15.45 -18.40
C PRO A 123 -0.76 -15.23 -17.86
N PRO A 124 -1.26 -13.98 -17.85
CA PRO A 124 -2.61 -13.71 -17.43
C PRO A 124 -3.61 -14.36 -18.40
N ALA A 125 -4.76 -14.78 -17.88
CA ALA A 125 -5.84 -15.34 -18.72
C ALA A 125 -6.42 -14.29 -19.67
N GLU A 126 -6.40 -13.02 -19.28
CA GLU A 126 -6.84 -11.88 -20.08
C GLU A 126 -5.64 -10.96 -20.35
N ALA A 127 -5.45 -10.56 -21.61
CA ALA A 127 -4.36 -9.70 -22.01
C ALA A 127 -4.56 -8.22 -21.61
N VAL A 128 -5.80 -7.83 -21.25
CA VAL A 128 -6.11 -6.46 -20.85
C VAL A 128 -5.45 -6.16 -19.48
N PRO A 129 -4.58 -5.15 -19.40
CA PRO A 129 -3.91 -4.83 -18.15
C PRO A 129 -4.92 -4.32 -17.12
N ALA A 130 -4.78 -4.81 -15.87
CA ALA A 130 -5.57 -4.34 -14.73
C ALA A 130 -5.00 -3.05 -14.12
N PHE A 131 -4.43 -2.18 -14.95
CA PHE A 131 -3.88 -0.88 -14.59
C PHE A 131 -4.46 0.19 -15.51
N ARG A 132 -4.63 1.39 -14.97
CA ARG A 132 -5.04 2.57 -15.72
C ARG A 132 -3.97 3.66 -15.67
N PRO A 133 -3.86 4.53 -16.68
CA PRO A 133 -2.89 5.61 -16.69
C PRO A 133 -3.15 6.60 -15.54
N ILE A 134 -2.07 7.24 -15.08
CA ILE A 134 -2.15 8.32 -14.10
C ILE A 134 -2.77 9.54 -14.80
N PRO A 135 -3.87 10.13 -14.27
CA PRO A 135 -4.45 11.34 -14.86
C PRO A 135 -3.43 12.48 -14.88
N PRO A 136 -3.34 13.29 -15.97
CA PRO A 136 -2.33 14.35 -16.08
C PRO A 136 -2.37 15.41 -14.99
N HIS A 137 -3.54 15.65 -14.40
CA HIS A 137 -3.74 16.62 -13.32
C HIS A 137 -3.43 16.05 -11.92
N MET A 138 -3.21 14.75 -11.81
CA MET A 138 -2.96 14.09 -10.52
C MET A 138 -1.49 14.25 -10.12
N ARG A 139 -1.26 14.88 -8.99
CA ARG A 139 0.07 15.04 -8.39
C ARG A 139 0.28 13.97 -7.34
N LEU A 140 1.09 12.98 -7.65
CA LEU A 140 1.33 11.83 -6.77
C LEU A 140 1.90 12.24 -5.41
N GLU A 141 2.74 13.27 -5.36
CA GLU A 141 3.26 13.82 -4.11
C GLU A 141 2.15 14.28 -3.15
N HIS A 142 1.04 14.79 -3.67
CA HIS A 142 -0.12 15.19 -2.85
C HIS A 142 -0.99 14.00 -2.42
N VAL A 143 -0.96 12.90 -3.15
CA VAL A 143 -1.68 11.67 -2.80
C VAL A 143 -0.88 10.86 -1.78
N PHE A 144 0.42 10.70 -2.01
CA PHE A 144 1.28 9.86 -1.19
C PHE A 144 1.87 10.56 0.04
N CYS A 145 1.56 11.83 0.29
CA CYS A 145 1.92 12.50 1.53
C CYS A 145 1.08 11.98 2.71
N ARG A 146 1.56 12.18 3.93
CA ARG A 146 0.76 11.97 5.13
C ARG A 146 -0.21 13.14 5.30
N LYS A 147 -1.50 12.86 5.50
CA LYS A 147 -2.54 13.87 5.73
C LYS A 147 -3.13 13.69 7.12
N GLU A 148 -3.23 14.79 7.85
CA GLU A 148 -3.84 14.81 9.16
C GLU A 148 -4.91 15.92 9.24
N HIS A 149 -6.04 15.59 9.85
CA HIS A 149 -7.08 16.56 10.12
C HIS A 149 -6.82 17.21 11.48
N ARG A 150 -6.77 18.52 11.51
CA ARG A 150 -6.62 19.31 12.73
C ARG A 150 -7.78 20.30 12.85
N LYS A 151 -8.21 20.54 14.08
CA LYS A 151 -9.22 21.56 14.35
C LYS A 151 -8.57 22.94 14.34
N LEU A 152 -9.18 23.87 13.63
CA LEU A 152 -8.79 25.28 13.66
C LEU A 152 -9.17 25.87 15.03
N ASN A 153 -8.22 26.51 15.68
CA ASN A 153 -8.47 27.22 16.94
C ASN A 153 -9.18 28.57 16.68
N PRO A 154 -9.84 29.17 17.70
CA PRO A 154 -10.52 30.46 17.56
C PRO A 154 -9.62 31.61 17.03
N GLY A 155 -8.31 31.53 17.22
CA GLY A 155 -7.33 32.47 16.69
C GLY A 155 -6.85 32.18 15.26
N TYR A 156 -7.57 31.35 14.49
CA TYR A 156 -7.18 30.94 13.13
C TYR A 156 -5.80 30.25 13.07
N THR A 157 -5.43 29.55 14.13
CA THR A 157 -4.17 28.81 14.23
C THR A 157 -4.42 27.30 14.29
N ILE A 158 -3.50 26.55 13.70
CA ILE A 158 -3.47 25.10 13.77
C ILE A 158 -2.23 24.70 14.58
N HIS A 159 -2.42 23.90 15.62
CA HIS A 159 -1.30 23.30 16.34
C HIS A 159 -0.94 21.94 15.73
N TYR A 160 0.31 21.80 15.27
CA TYR A 160 0.83 20.57 14.69
C TYR A 160 2.31 20.41 15.02
N ASP A 161 2.69 19.22 15.51
CA ASP A 161 4.08 18.85 15.84
C ASP A 161 4.81 19.88 16.73
N GLY A 162 4.12 20.34 17.78
CA GLY A 162 4.67 21.32 18.72
C GLY A 162 4.72 22.76 18.21
N GLN A 163 4.27 23.02 16.98
CA GLN A 163 4.29 24.35 16.35
C GLN A 163 2.89 24.86 16.04
N ASN A 164 2.74 26.18 16.03
CA ASN A 164 1.52 26.86 15.61
C ASN A 164 1.68 27.41 14.19
N TYR A 165 0.75 27.01 13.32
CA TYR A 165 0.64 27.49 11.94
C TYR A 165 -0.55 28.47 11.84
N ARG A 166 -0.35 29.56 11.12
CA ARG A 166 -1.37 30.58 10.86
C ARG A 166 -1.79 30.59 9.41
#